data_6c5cbf519bf517c8f5be64bfa5e1310b
#
_entry.id   6c5cbf519bf517c8f5be64bfa5e1310b
#
_cell.length_a   1.000
_cell.length_b   1.000
_cell.length_c   1.000
_cell.angle_alpha   90.00
_cell.angle_beta   90.00
_cell.angle_gamma   90.00
#
_symmetry.space_group_name_H-M   'P 1'
#
loop_
_entity.id
_entity.type
_entity.pdbx_description
1 polymer ?
#
loop_
_entity_poly.entity_id
_entity_poly.type
_entity_poly.pdbx_seq_one_letter_code
_entity_poly.pdbx_strand_id
1 'polypeptide(L)'
;MIIEKRSYDLNGHILTLRSAEKADAEMMLPYLKRVCSETRFLLREADECKEMTVEQEEAFIISHAENNRACLILAELDGDFVGNASFDVAGISRRNAHRADIGIALYKDFTGMGIGKKLFALILETIEKCGFESAELTVAEGNERAIHMYESFGFKETGRIPRANKYDDGTYADNIFMVKAL
;
A
#
# COMPACT_ATOMS: atom_id res chain seq x y z
N MET A 1 1.60 -1.16 -14.42
CA MET A 1 0.93 -2.35 -15.02
C MET A 1 -0.56 -2.34 -14.69
N ILE A 2 -1.39 -2.80 -15.63
CA ILE A 2 -2.84 -2.93 -15.43
C ILE A 2 -3.15 -4.40 -15.14
N ILE A 3 -3.94 -4.65 -14.10
CA ILE A 3 -4.43 -5.98 -13.72
C ILE A 3 -5.89 -6.16 -14.15
N GLU A 4 -6.31 -7.42 -14.27
CA GLU A 4 -7.72 -7.75 -14.43
C GLU A 4 -8.49 -7.44 -13.14
N LYS A 5 -9.66 -6.80 -13.29
CA LYS A 5 -10.58 -6.50 -12.21
C LYS A 5 -11.08 -7.79 -11.55
N ARG A 6 -11.07 -7.83 -10.21
CA ARG A 6 -11.57 -8.96 -9.42
C ARG A 6 -12.61 -8.51 -8.40
N SER A 7 -13.62 -9.34 -8.20
CA SER A 7 -14.65 -9.11 -7.18
C SER A 7 -14.76 -10.29 -6.22
N TYR A 8 -15.01 -9.99 -4.96
CA TYR A 8 -15.13 -10.95 -3.86
C TYR A 8 -16.35 -10.63 -3.03
N ASP A 9 -17.08 -11.65 -2.59
CA ASP A 9 -18.10 -11.49 -1.55
C ASP A 9 -17.40 -11.45 -0.18
N LEU A 10 -17.66 -10.41 0.60
CA LEU A 10 -17.23 -10.24 1.98
C LEU A 10 -18.47 -10.10 2.87
N ASN A 11 -19.07 -11.22 3.27
CA ASN A 11 -20.24 -11.24 4.15
C ASN A 11 -21.44 -10.42 3.62
N GLY A 12 -21.71 -10.54 2.32
CA GLY A 12 -22.80 -9.84 1.63
C GLY A 12 -22.45 -8.47 1.06
N HIS A 13 -21.20 -8.03 1.25
CA HIS A 13 -20.64 -6.85 0.59
C HIS A 13 -19.77 -7.25 -0.60
N ILE A 14 -19.78 -6.51 -1.67
CA ILE A 14 -18.95 -6.78 -2.85
C ILE A 14 -17.67 -5.96 -2.80
N LEU A 15 -16.56 -6.63 -2.51
CA LEU A 15 -15.23 -6.04 -2.65
C LEU A 15 -14.77 -6.15 -4.10
N THR A 16 -14.47 -5.02 -4.73
CA THR A 16 -13.86 -4.93 -6.06
C THR A 16 -12.42 -4.44 -5.93
N LEU A 17 -11.49 -5.17 -6.55
CA LEU A 17 -10.09 -4.78 -6.68
C LEU A 17 -9.78 -4.54 -8.16
N ARG A 18 -9.27 -3.36 -8.49
CA ARG A 18 -8.94 -2.97 -9.87
C ARG A 18 -7.70 -2.08 -9.92
N SER A 19 -7.07 -1.98 -11.08
CA SER A 19 -6.06 -0.95 -11.29
C SER A 19 -6.64 0.45 -11.17
N ALA A 20 -5.81 1.38 -10.69
CA ALA A 20 -6.14 2.80 -10.74
C ALA A 20 -6.15 3.30 -12.19
N GLU A 21 -7.08 4.17 -12.49
CA GLU A 21 -7.20 4.90 -13.75
C GLU A 21 -6.92 6.39 -13.51
N LYS A 22 -6.46 7.11 -14.53
CA LYS A 22 -6.14 8.55 -14.43
C LYS A 22 -7.25 9.37 -13.76
N ALA A 23 -8.52 9.06 -14.07
CA ALA A 23 -9.68 9.74 -13.49
C ALA A 23 -9.85 9.55 -11.99
N ASP A 24 -9.20 8.54 -11.39
CA ASP A 24 -9.28 8.30 -9.95
C ASP A 24 -8.48 9.33 -9.12
N ALA A 25 -7.62 10.13 -9.74
CA ALA A 25 -6.77 11.10 -9.06
C ALA A 25 -7.57 12.09 -8.19
N GLU A 26 -8.70 12.58 -8.70
CA GLU A 26 -9.58 13.50 -7.96
C GLU A 26 -10.15 12.87 -6.68
N MET A 27 -10.45 11.56 -6.71
CA MET A 27 -10.96 10.80 -5.58
C MET A 27 -9.83 10.42 -4.61
N MET A 28 -8.63 10.13 -5.11
CA MET A 28 -7.50 9.69 -4.29
C MET A 28 -6.92 10.81 -3.42
N LEU A 29 -6.96 12.07 -3.84
CA LEU A 29 -6.44 13.18 -3.05
C LEU A 29 -7.14 13.38 -1.70
N PRO A 30 -8.49 13.48 -1.62
CA PRO A 30 -9.17 13.56 -0.33
C PRO A 30 -8.96 12.30 0.52
N TYR A 31 -8.84 11.13 -0.13
CA TYR A 31 -8.49 9.89 0.56
C TYR A 31 -7.12 9.99 1.25
N LEU A 32 -6.08 10.42 0.53
CA LEU A 32 -4.73 10.54 1.10
C LEU A 32 -4.72 11.45 2.33
N LYS A 33 -5.39 12.60 2.26
CA LYS A 33 -5.52 13.54 3.39
C LYS A 33 -6.20 12.88 4.58
N ARG A 34 -7.30 12.16 4.34
CA ARG A 34 -8.08 11.51 5.40
C ARG A 34 -7.31 10.34 6.00
N VAL A 35 -6.77 9.43 5.20
CA VAL A 35 -6.08 8.24 5.73
C VAL A 35 -4.84 8.61 6.54
N CYS A 36 -4.09 9.64 6.13
CA CYS A 36 -2.97 10.15 6.90
C CYS A 36 -3.40 10.77 8.24
N SER A 37 -4.61 11.35 8.32
CA SER A 37 -5.14 11.87 9.58
C SER A 37 -5.72 10.80 10.52
N GLU A 38 -6.08 9.63 10.01
CA GLU A 38 -6.69 8.54 10.78
C GLU A 38 -5.68 7.67 11.52
N THR A 39 -4.38 7.74 11.14
CA THR A 39 -3.34 6.89 11.71
C THR A 39 -1.99 7.59 11.75
N ARG A 40 -1.19 7.28 12.77
CA ARG A 40 0.20 7.70 12.90
C ARG A 40 1.20 6.73 12.24
N PHE A 41 0.72 5.67 11.57
CA PHE A 41 1.57 4.61 11.02
C PHE A 41 1.96 4.83 9.55
N LEU A 42 1.38 5.83 8.88
CA LEU A 42 1.82 6.27 7.57
C LEU A 42 2.97 7.28 7.69
N LEU A 43 3.90 7.25 6.73
CA LEU A 43 5.06 8.13 6.74
C LEU A 43 4.70 9.60 6.48
N ARG A 44 3.61 9.85 5.75
CA ARG A 44 3.15 11.21 5.44
C ARG A 44 2.19 11.70 6.50
N GLU A 45 2.37 12.92 6.91
CA GLU A 45 1.43 13.67 7.73
C GLU A 45 0.29 14.24 6.88
N ALA A 46 -0.86 14.49 7.50
CA ALA A 46 -2.05 14.99 6.78
C ALA A 46 -1.85 16.37 6.14
N ASP A 47 -0.98 17.21 6.68
CA ASP A 47 -0.65 18.52 6.14
C ASP A 47 0.29 18.43 4.92
N GLU A 48 1.22 17.49 4.89
CA GLU A 48 2.05 17.21 3.72
C GLU A 48 1.20 16.79 2.50
N CYS A 49 0.08 16.10 2.75
CA CYS A 49 -0.86 15.74 1.69
C CYS A 49 -1.69 16.92 1.16
N LYS A 50 -1.72 18.08 1.85
CA LYS A 50 -2.47 19.26 1.38
C LYS A 50 -1.86 19.92 0.16
N GLU A 51 -0.56 19.81 -0.02
CA GLU A 51 0.18 20.41 -1.13
C GLU A 51 0.15 19.56 -2.40
N MET A 52 -0.34 18.32 -2.31
CA MET A 52 -0.47 17.44 -3.49
C MET A 52 -1.57 17.93 -4.42
N THR A 53 -1.26 17.96 -5.72
CA THR A 53 -2.20 18.37 -6.78
C THR A 53 -2.76 17.16 -7.54
N VAL A 54 -3.88 17.38 -8.24
CA VAL A 54 -4.50 16.35 -9.10
C VAL A 54 -3.51 15.89 -10.17
N GLU A 55 -2.76 16.82 -10.76
CA GLU A 55 -1.79 16.52 -11.81
C GLU A 55 -0.64 15.63 -11.30
N GLN A 56 -0.21 15.82 -10.06
CA GLN A 56 0.80 14.96 -9.43
C GLN A 56 0.27 13.55 -9.19
N GLU A 57 -0.97 13.43 -8.72
CA GLU A 57 -1.62 12.13 -8.51
C GLU A 57 -1.91 11.43 -9.83
N GLU A 58 -2.36 12.16 -10.87
CA GLU A 58 -2.49 11.63 -12.23
C GLU A 58 -1.17 11.06 -12.74
N ALA A 59 -0.06 11.81 -12.58
CA ALA A 59 1.26 11.37 -13.01
C ALA A 59 1.70 10.11 -12.26
N PHE A 60 1.42 10.00 -10.96
CA PHE A 60 1.68 8.83 -10.15
C PHE A 60 0.90 7.61 -10.67
N ILE A 61 -0.40 7.75 -10.91
CA ILE A 61 -1.26 6.68 -11.45
C ILE A 61 -0.76 6.22 -12.83
N ILE A 62 -0.49 7.17 -13.73
CA ILE A 62 0.00 6.88 -15.08
C ILE A 62 1.34 6.14 -15.02
N SER A 63 2.27 6.56 -14.17
CA SER A 63 3.57 5.91 -14.00
C SER A 63 3.44 4.43 -13.62
N HIS A 64 2.47 4.08 -12.77
CA HIS A 64 2.18 2.69 -12.39
C HIS A 64 1.47 1.92 -13.50
N ALA A 65 0.56 2.56 -14.24
CA ALA A 65 -0.17 1.92 -15.33
C ALA A 65 0.75 1.55 -16.51
N GLU A 66 1.71 2.41 -16.83
CA GLU A 66 2.64 2.24 -17.96
C GLU A 66 3.88 1.39 -17.63
N ASN A 67 4.16 1.14 -16.35
CA ASN A 67 5.31 0.36 -15.89
C ASN A 67 4.91 -1.09 -15.65
N ASN A 68 5.54 -2.05 -16.35
CA ASN A 68 5.29 -3.50 -16.14
C ASN A 68 5.90 -4.06 -14.86
N ARG A 69 6.61 -3.24 -14.09
CA ARG A 69 7.22 -3.62 -12.82
C ARG A 69 6.74 -2.75 -11.66
N ALA A 70 5.59 -2.12 -11.83
CA ALA A 70 4.88 -1.38 -10.80
C ALA A 70 3.37 -1.58 -10.97
N CYS A 71 2.61 -1.49 -9.90
CA CYS A 71 1.15 -1.59 -9.95
C CYS A 71 0.52 -0.77 -8.84
N LEU A 72 -0.61 -0.16 -9.13
CA LEU A 72 -1.47 0.50 -8.15
C LEU A 72 -2.87 -0.10 -8.23
N ILE A 73 -3.31 -0.73 -7.15
CA ILE A 73 -4.60 -1.42 -7.03
C ILE A 73 -5.48 -0.64 -6.07
N LEU A 74 -6.67 -0.31 -6.51
CA LEU A 74 -7.73 0.29 -5.70
C LEU A 74 -8.66 -0.79 -5.16
N ALA A 75 -9.14 -0.59 -3.95
CA ALA A 75 -10.17 -1.39 -3.31
C ALA A 75 -11.46 -0.57 -3.19
N GLU A 76 -12.54 -1.12 -3.72
CA GLU A 76 -13.90 -0.57 -3.63
C GLU A 76 -14.80 -1.56 -2.92
N LEU A 77 -15.56 -1.12 -1.91
CA LEU A 77 -16.59 -1.92 -1.24
C LEU A 77 -17.96 -1.38 -1.60
N ASP A 78 -18.80 -2.20 -2.24
CA ASP A 78 -20.13 -1.82 -2.75
C ASP A 78 -20.09 -0.59 -3.70
N GLY A 79 -18.95 -0.36 -4.35
CA GLY A 79 -18.70 0.77 -5.25
C GLY A 79 -18.03 1.97 -4.60
N ASP A 80 -17.91 2.00 -3.27
CA ASP A 80 -17.21 3.08 -2.55
C ASP A 80 -15.71 2.76 -2.43
N PHE A 81 -14.87 3.72 -2.77
CA PHE A 81 -13.41 3.60 -2.61
C PHE A 81 -13.02 3.56 -1.13
N VAL A 82 -12.28 2.51 -0.74
CA VAL A 82 -11.95 2.26 0.68
C VAL A 82 -10.45 2.17 0.97
N GLY A 83 -9.62 2.10 -0.07
CA GLY A 83 -8.16 2.06 0.09
C GLY A 83 -7.41 1.55 -1.13
N ASN A 84 -6.10 1.49 -1.01
CA ASN A 84 -5.23 1.05 -2.09
C ASN A 84 -4.05 0.21 -1.59
N ALA A 85 -3.41 -0.48 -2.54
CA ALA A 85 -2.06 -1.01 -2.40
C ALA A 85 -1.27 -0.78 -3.68
N SER A 86 0.03 -0.57 -3.53
CA SER A 86 0.95 -0.45 -4.65
C SER A 86 2.20 -1.27 -4.43
N PHE A 87 2.93 -1.55 -5.51
CA PHE A 87 4.32 -1.92 -5.44
C PHE A 87 5.13 -1.24 -6.54
N ASP A 88 6.39 -1.04 -6.23
CA ASP A 88 7.43 -0.58 -7.14
C ASP A 88 8.67 -1.45 -7.02
N VAL A 89 9.63 -1.26 -7.94
CA VAL A 89 10.96 -1.86 -7.78
C VAL A 89 11.66 -1.22 -6.58
N ALA A 90 12.15 -2.04 -5.64
CA ALA A 90 12.86 -1.58 -4.46
C ALA A 90 14.24 -1.04 -4.83
N GLY A 91 14.31 0.25 -5.16
CA GLY A 91 15.53 0.96 -5.52
C GLY A 91 15.77 1.10 -7.01
N ILE A 92 16.81 1.85 -7.37
CA ILE A 92 17.06 2.36 -8.74
C ILE A 92 18.13 1.57 -9.52
N SER A 93 18.79 0.61 -8.86
CA SER A 93 19.91 -0.12 -9.46
C SER A 93 19.45 -1.45 -10.05
N ARG A 94 20.06 -1.88 -11.18
CA ARG A 94 19.85 -3.23 -11.73
C ARG A 94 20.07 -4.36 -10.71
N ARG A 95 20.95 -4.14 -9.71
CA ARG A 95 21.21 -5.11 -8.66
C ARG A 95 20.06 -5.26 -7.66
N ASN A 96 19.15 -4.28 -7.59
CA ASN A 96 17.98 -4.27 -6.71
C ASN A 96 16.69 -4.61 -7.48
N ALA A 97 16.76 -4.73 -8.80
CA ALA A 97 15.58 -4.88 -9.66
C ALA A 97 14.78 -6.18 -9.43
N HIS A 98 15.33 -7.15 -8.71
CA HIS A 98 14.64 -8.39 -8.33
C HIS A 98 13.75 -8.25 -7.09
N ARG A 99 13.72 -7.08 -6.42
CA ARG A 99 12.98 -6.81 -5.19
C ARG A 99 11.83 -5.86 -5.46
N ALA A 100 10.67 -6.13 -4.88
CA ALA A 100 9.49 -5.26 -4.91
C ALA A 100 9.26 -4.62 -3.54
N ASP A 101 9.02 -3.32 -3.50
CA ASP A 101 8.62 -2.57 -2.30
C ASP A 101 7.10 -2.34 -2.31
N ILE A 102 6.42 -2.66 -1.20
CA ILE A 102 4.96 -2.67 -1.09
C ILE A 102 4.47 -1.57 -0.16
N GLY A 103 3.48 -0.80 -0.63
CA GLY A 103 2.66 0.08 0.18
C GLY A 103 1.21 -0.39 0.22
N ILE A 104 0.54 -0.24 1.37
CA ILE A 104 -0.90 -0.51 1.53
C ILE A 104 -1.50 0.44 2.57
N ALA A 105 -2.67 0.99 2.26
CA ALA A 105 -3.45 1.78 3.20
C ALA A 105 -4.96 1.60 2.96
N LEU A 106 -5.73 1.61 4.04
CA LEU A 106 -7.19 1.56 4.04
C LEU A 106 -7.73 2.64 4.97
N TYR A 107 -8.89 3.20 4.66
CA TYR A 107 -9.63 3.97 5.65
C TYR A 107 -9.85 3.15 6.93
N LYS A 108 -9.75 3.80 8.08
CA LYS A 108 -9.85 3.18 9.40
C LYS A 108 -11.15 2.40 9.59
N ASP A 109 -12.27 2.95 9.11
CA ASP A 109 -13.59 2.35 9.22
C ASP A 109 -13.73 1.00 8.50
N PHE A 110 -12.88 0.74 7.50
CA PHE A 110 -12.89 -0.49 6.70
C PHE A 110 -11.80 -1.51 7.12
N THR A 111 -11.11 -1.22 8.23
CA THR A 111 -10.12 -2.16 8.77
C THR A 111 -10.80 -3.30 9.54
N GLY A 112 -10.20 -4.51 9.50
CA GLY A 112 -10.77 -5.68 10.20
C GLY A 112 -11.81 -6.47 9.39
N MET A 113 -12.29 -5.97 8.26
CA MET A 113 -13.29 -6.63 7.39
C MET A 113 -12.69 -7.66 6.42
N GLY A 114 -11.38 -7.86 6.43
CA GLY A 114 -10.71 -8.78 5.49
C GLY A 114 -10.26 -8.15 4.17
N ILE A 115 -10.62 -6.88 3.91
CA ILE A 115 -10.26 -6.15 2.69
C ILE A 115 -8.73 -6.11 2.51
N GLY A 116 -7.99 -5.71 3.55
CA GLY A 116 -6.53 -5.65 3.51
C GLY A 116 -5.89 -6.96 3.14
N LYS A 117 -6.40 -8.10 3.65
CA LYS A 117 -5.89 -9.43 3.30
C LYS A 117 -6.12 -9.78 1.83
N LYS A 118 -7.30 -9.46 1.27
CA LYS A 118 -7.60 -9.70 -0.15
C LYS A 118 -6.75 -8.83 -1.06
N LEU A 119 -6.63 -7.54 -0.73
CA LEU A 119 -5.81 -6.59 -1.46
C LEU A 119 -4.32 -6.98 -1.42
N PHE A 120 -3.81 -7.36 -0.24
CA PHE A 120 -2.42 -7.77 -0.07
C PHE A 120 -2.12 -9.11 -0.78
N ALA A 121 -3.05 -10.06 -0.77
CA ALA A 121 -2.92 -11.31 -1.53
C ALA A 121 -2.81 -11.04 -3.04
N LEU A 122 -3.64 -10.14 -3.58
CA LEU A 122 -3.60 -9.79 -5.00
C LEU A 122 -2.31 -9.06 -5.38
N ILE A 123 -1.80 -8.16 -4.53
CA ILE A 123 -0.54 -7.47 -4.76
C ILE A 123 0.61 -8.47 -4.80
N LEU A 124 0.68 -9.44 -3.88
CA LEU A 124 1.72 -10.46 -3.86
C LEU A 124 1.66 -11.37 -5.10
N GLU A 125 0.46 -11.84 -5.48
CA GLU A 125 0.27 -12.61 -6.71
C GLU A 125 0.77 -11.84 -7.94
N THR A 126 0.54 -10.53 -7.95
CA THR A 126 0.95 -9.66 -9.06
C THR A 126 2.47 -9.51 -9.10
N ILE A 127 3.12 -9.31 -7.95
CA ILE A 127 4.57 -9.24 -7.80
C ILE A 127 5.25 -10.54 -8.30
N GLU A 128 4.72 -11.71 -7.89
CA GLU A 128 5.20 -13.02 -8.33
C GLU A 128 5.10 -13.17 -9.87
N LYS A 129 3.98 -12.77 -10.46
CA LYS A 129 3.77 -12.77 -11.92
C LYS A 129 4.72 -11.85 -12.68
N CYS A 130 5.17 -10.76 -12.06
CA CYS A 130 6.17 -9.87 -12.63
C CYS A 130 7.60 -10.40 -12.55
N GLY A 131 7.80 -11.60 -11.95
CA GLY A 131 9.10 -12.24 -11.83
C GLY A 131 10.03 -11.58 -10.83
N PHE A 132 9.49 -10.96 -9.78
CA PHE A 132 10.29 -10.56 -8.63
C PHE A 132 10.67 -11.78 -7.79
N GLU A 133 11.83 -11.73 -7.15
CA GLU A 133 12.36 -12.82 -6.32
C GLU A 133 12.11 -12.58 -4.82
N SER A 134 11.80 -11.33 -4.46
CA SER A 134 11.44 -10.96 -3.08
C SER A 134 10.52 -9.76 -3.05
N ALA A 135 9.69 -9.70 -2.01
CA ALA A 135 8.86 -8.56 -1.65
C ALA A 135 9.31 -8.02 -0.30
N GLU A 136 9.36 -6.71 -0.17
CA GLU A 136 9.73 -6.02 1.05
C GLU A 136 8.74 -4.92 1.39
N LEU A 137 8.72 -4.53 2.64
CA LEU A 137 7.95 -3.39 3.13
C LEU A 137 8.58 -2.84 4.40
N THR A 138 8.20 -1.62 4.73
CA THR A 138 8.53 -0.98 6.01
C THR A 138 7.23 -0.74 6.79
N VAL A 139 7.23 -1.07 8.08
CA VAL A 139 6.10 -0.84 8.97
C VAL A 139 6.54 -0.14 10.24
N ALA A 140 5.78 0.84 10.71
CA ALA A 140 6.05 1.50 11.97
C ALA A 140 5.75 0.57 13.15
N GLU A 141 6.63 0.55 14.14
CA GLU A 141 6.44 -0.15 15.42
C GLU A 141 5.11 0.29 16.06
N GLY A 142 4.40 -0.68 16.66
CA GLY A 142 3.06 -0.47 17.25
C GLY A 142 1.92 -0.69 16.26
N ASN A 143 2.18 -0.86 14.97
CA ASN A 143 1.16 -1.25 13.99
C ASN A 143 0.97 -2.79 13.97
N GLU A 144 0.59 -3.33 15.14
CA GLU A 144 0.48 -4.79 15.35
C GLU A 144 -0.43 -5.49 14.34
N ARG A 145 -1.52 -4.80 13.94
CA ARG A 145 -2.46 -5.36 12.95
C ARG A 145 -1.78 -5.59 11.59
N ALA A 146 -1.00 -4.62 11.12
CA ALA A 146 -0.29 -4.74 9.86
C ALA A 146 0.83 -5.78 9.97
N ILE A 147 1.61 -5.76 11.06
CA ILE A 147 2.69 -6.71 11.32
C ILE A 147 2.15 -8.15 11.28
N HIS A 148 1.11 -8.46 12.06
CA HIS A 148 0.48 -9.78 12.05
C HIS A 148 -0.06 -10.19 10.68
N MET A 149 -0.62 -9.22 9.91
CA MET A 149 -1.05 -9.50 8.54
C MET A 149 0.14 -9.90 7.67
N TYR A 150 1.23 -9.13 7.68
CA TYR A 150 2.43 -9.43 6.88
C TYR A 150 3.07 -10.75 7.28
N GLU A 151 3.19 -11.05 8.58
CA GLU A 151 3.65 -12.35 9.09
C GLU A 151 2.79 -13.51 8.59
N SER A 152 1.46 -13.33 8.54
CA SER A 152 0.53 -14.35 8.02
C SER A 152 0.73 -14.66 6.53
N PHE A 153 1.34 -13.75 5.78
CA PHE A 153 1.76 -13.92 4.39
C PHE A 153 3.22 -14.38 4.23
N GLY A 154 3.92 -14.65 5.34
CA GLY A 154 5.28 -15.19 5.34
C GLY A 154 6.39 -14.14 5.34
N PHE A 155 6.06 -12.86 5.55
CA PHE A 155 7.08 -11.83 5.78
C PHE A 155 7.76 -12.05 7.14
N LYS A 156 9.05 -11.73 7.19
CA LYS A 156 9.85 -11.78 8.40
C LYS A 156 10.56 -10.46 8.63
N GLU A 157 10.63 -10.04 9.87
CA GLU A 157 11.46 -8.91 10.25
C GLU A 157 12.94 -9.23 9.93
N THR A 158 13.61 -8.29 9.26
CA THR A 158 15.02 -8.41 8.86
C THR A 158 15.89 -7.32 9.45
N GLY A 159 15.29 -6.31 10.06
CA GLY A 159 16.01 -5.22 10.70
C GLY A 159 15.11 -4.08 11.13
N ARG A 160 15.69 -3.13 11.86
CA ARG A 160 15.00 -1.92 12.35
C ARG A 160 15.88 -0.69 12.23
N ILE A 161 15.25 0.47 12.04
CA ILE A 161 15.86 1.77 12.30
C ILE A 161 15.23 2.30 13.59
N PRO A 162 15.99 2.39 14.69
CA PRO A 162 15.48 2.93 15.94
C PRO A 162 15.08 4.39 15.79
N ARG A 163 13.94 4.77 16.40
CA ARG A 163 13.45 6.15 16.44
C ARG A 163 13.33 6.79 15.03
N ALA A 164 12.98 6.00 14.03
CA ALA A 164 12.91 6.45 12.64
C ALA A 164 11.80 7.47 12.42
N ASN A 165 10.69 7.35 13.16
CA ASN A 165 9.55 8.27 13.09
C ASN A 165 9.51 9.12 14.36
N LYS A 166 9.42 10.43 14.20
CA LYS A 166 9.17 11.38 15.31
C LYS A 166 7.75 11.92 15.14
N TYR A 167 6.97 11.86 16.21
CA TYR A 167 5.60 12.34 16.23
C TYR A 167 5.48 13.71 16.90
N ASP A 168 4.39 14.44 16.64
CA ASP A 168 4.14 15.78 17.20
C ASP A 168 4.07 15.82 18.72
N ASP A 169 3.66 14.69 19.34
CA ASP A 169 3.64 14.53 20.79
C ASP A 169 5.04 14.33 21.43
N GLY A 170 6.10 14.38 20.59
CA GLY A 170 7.50 14.19 20.99
C GLY A 170 7.89 12.73 21.16
N THR A 171 6.99 11.77 20.95
CA THR A 171 7.31 10.34 20.98
C THR A 171 7.96 9.88 19.68
N TYR A 172 8.54 8.67 19.72
CA TYR A 172 9.21 8.07 18.56
C TYR A 172 8.71 6.65 18.35
N ALA A 173 8.81 6.17 17.13
CA ALA A 173 8.66 4.75 16.80
C ALA A 173 9.79 4.28 15.89
N ASP A 174 10.14 3.01 15.99
CA ASP A 174 11.08 2.37 15.09
C ASP A 174 10.40 2.09 13.75
N ASN A 175 11.19 2.02 12.66
CA ASN A 175 10.78 1.41 11.42
C ASN A 175 11.29 -0.03 11.36
N ILE A 176 10.37 -0.96 11.15
CA ILE A 176 10.64 -2.39 11.03
C ILE A 176 10.66 -2.73 9.54
N PHE A 177 11.78 -3.28 9.07
CA PHE A 177 11.89 -3.82 7.72
C PHE A 177 11.45 -5.27 7.70
N MET A 178 10.50 -5.60 6.83
CA MET A 178 10.04 -6.97 6.67
C MET A 178 10.21 -7.43 5.23
N VAL A 179 10.69 -8.65 5.04
CA VAL A 179 10.98 -9.24 3.72
C VAL A 179 10.38 -10.63 3.63
N LYS A 180 9.90 -10.96 2.43
CA LYS A 180 9.49 -12.29 2.00
C LYS A 180 10.26 -12.68 0.74
N ALA A 181 10.92 -13.85 0.73
CA ALA A 181 11.35 -14.51 -0.50
C ALA A 181 10.14 -15.10 -1.24
N LEU A 182 10.07 -14.94 -2.54
CA LEU A 182 8.99 -15.37 -3.41
C LEU A 182 9.33 -16.67 -4.12
#